data_431d4041562259e49af9280dcbf44795
#
_entry.id   431d4041562259e49af9280dcbf44795
#
_cell.length_a   1.000
_cell.length_b   1.000
_cell.length_c   1.000
_cell.angle_alpha   90.00
_cell.angle_beta   90.00
_cell.angle_gamma   90.00
#
_symmetry.space_group_name_H-M   'P 1'
#
loop_
_entity.id
_entity.type
_entity.pdbx_description
1 polymer ?
#
loop_
_entity_poly.entity_id
_entity_poly.type
_entity_poly.pdbx_seq_one_letter_code
_entity_poly.pdbx_strand_id
1 'polypeptide(L)'
;MTYANPIFWHEAKDIMKNWVDPEAKAEAERYDNPIPSRILISETIEKLQAPQSHSDLVEHFNIADERSIEALSHRLSAMVRDGQLMKDGFKFQLATNQPTHEGTVYINSKGLGSVNIADHDDIVLPERELRLVFNGDRVKVRQTSVDRKGKPWGFITEVVQHRVKQIIGKVAIYDGEYFIQPANPNAHQPITLEKELIEHAQVKVGDSVRVAIDDYPTREELPTGHIVQSMADKADTEIIIPQTILEFGLPY
;
A
#
# COMPACT_ATOMS: atom_id res chain seq x y z
N MET A 1 -23.19 8.54 -41.62
CA MET A 1 -23.40 7.10 -41.48
C MET A 1 -22.16 6.39 -42.00
N THR A 2 -21.21 6.13 -41.14
CA THR A 2 -19.95 5.41 -41.50
C THR A 2 -20.14 3.98 -41.01
N TYR A 3 -20.33 3.08 -41.97
CA TYR A 3 -20.43 1.65 -41.70
C TYR A 3 -19.08 1.16 -41.18
N ALA A 4 -19.06 0.64 -39.96
CA ALA A 4 -17.92 -0.08 -39.44
C ALA A 4 -17.65 -1.30 -40.26
N ASN A 5 -16.40 -1.48 -40.71
CA ASN A 5 -15.94 -2.53 -41.63
C ASN A 5 -16.17 -3.91 -40.98
N PRO A 6 -16.96 -4.81 -41.56
CA PRO A 6 -17.27 -6.12 -40.96
C PRO A 6 -16.06 -7.06 -40.82
N ILE A 7 -14.94 -6.75 -41.44
CA ILE A 7 -13.70 -7.53 -41.33
C ILE A 7 -13.08 -7.40 -39.94
N PHE A 8 -13.18 -6.22 -39.30
CA PHE A 8 -12.67 -5.99 -37.96
C PHE A 8 -13.38 -6.82 -36.87
N TRP A 9 -14.66 -7.13 -37.05
CA TRP A 9 -15.45 -7.94 -36.13
C TRP A 9 -15.15 -9.44 -36.19
N HIS A 10 -14.71 -9.94 -37.38
CA HIS A 10 -14.33 -11.34 -37.53
C HIS A 10 -12.96 -11.65 -36.93
N GLU A 11 -11.99 -10.77 -37.13
CA GLU A 11 -10.66 -10.88 -36.51
C GLU A 11 -10.73 -10.72 -34.99
N ALA A 12 -11.56 -9.81 -34.47
CA ALA A 12 -11.80 -9.67 -33.04
C ALA A 12 -12.41 -10.93 -32.39
N LYS A 13 -13.33 -11.62 -33.10
CA LYS A 13 -13.92 -12.89 -32.63
C LYS A 13 -12.95 -14.06 -32.60
N ASP A 14 -12.00 -14.09 -33.52
CA ASP A 14 -10.97 -15.15 -33.56
C ASP A 14 -9.88 -14.91 -32.50
N ILE A 15 -9.60 -13.66 -32.13
CA ILE A 15 -8.75 -13.32 -31.02
C ILE A 15 -9.41 -13.74 -29.70
N MET A 16 -10.73 -13.61 -29.54
CA MET A 16 -11.50 -14.00 -28.35
C MET A 16 -11.53 -15.52 -28.08
N LYS A 17 -11.27 -16.36 -29.07
CA LYS A 17 -11.32 -17.85 -28.92
C LYS A 17 -10.07 -18.49 -28.32
N ASN A 18 -8.98 -17.74 -28.17
CA ASN A 18 -7.68 -18.28 -27.74
C ASN A 18 -7.16 -17.73 -26.39
N TRP A 19 -7.99 -17.13 -25.59
CA TRP A 19 -7.57 -16.63 -24.27
C TRP A 19 -7.74 -17.73 -23.23
N VAL A 20 -6.64 -18.35 -22.87
CA VAL A 20 -6.57 -19.28 -21.73
C VAL A 20 -6.16 -18.45 -20.53
N ASP A 21 -7.05 -18.36 -19.53
CA ASP A 21 -6.69 -17.75 -18.27
C ASP A 21 -5.62 -18.59 -17.55
N PRO A 22 -4.41 -18.06 -17.31
CA PRO A 22 -3.33 -18.81 -16.66
C PRO A 22 -3.71 -19.31 -15.26
N GLU A 23 -4.64 -18.62 -14.60
CA GLU A 23 -5.09 -18.94 -13.24
C GLU A 23 -6.51 -19.52 -13.20
N ALA A 24 -7.10 -19.93 -14.33
CA ALA A 24 -8.48 -20.44 -14.41
C ALA A 24 -8.79 -21.51 -13.38
N LYS A 25 -7.85 -22.43 -13.13
CA LYS A 25 -8.00 -23.51 -12.13
C LYS A 25 -8.02 -22.95 -10.71
N ALA A 26 -7.10 -22.07 -10.36
CA ALA A 26 -7.02 -21.45 -9.04
C ALA A 26 -8.24 -20.56 -8.77
N GLU A 27 -8.72 -19.85 -9.76
CA GLU A 27 -9.95 -19.05 -9.68
C GLU A 27 -11.19 -19.92 -9.44
N ALA A 28 -11.31 -21.05 -10.17
CA ALA A 28 -12.41 -22.00 -10.00
C ALA A 28 -12.39 -22.74 -8.65
N GLU A 29 -11.21 -22.94 -8.05
CA GLU A 29 -11.10 -23.52 -6.70
C GLU A 29 -11.45 -22.52 -5.60
N ARG A 30 -11.29 -21.20 -5.84
CA ARG A 30 -11.54 -20.14 -4.85
C ARG A 30 -12.94 -19.58 -4.87
N TYR A 31 -13.60 -19.57 -6.02
CA TYR A 31 -14.85 -18.87 -6.25
C TYR A 31 -15.86 -19.75 -6.95
N ASP A 32 -17.09 -19.75 -6.44
CA ASP A 32 -18.22 -20.47 -7.08
C ASP A 32 -18.56 -19.92 -8.47
N ASN A 33 -18.24 -18.65 -8.70
CA ASN A 33 -18.45 -17.98 -9.98
C ASN A 33 -17.14 -17.29 -10.42
N PRO A 34 -16.21 -18.04 -11.01
CA PRO A 34 -14.90 -17.51 -11.39
C PRO A 34 -15.03 -16.46 -12.51
N ILE A 35 -14.28 -15.39 -12.36
CA ILE A 35 -14.15 -14.32 -13.36
C ILE A 35 -12.69 -14.25 -13.84
N PRO A 36 -12.37 -13.55 -14.93
CA PRO A 36 -11.00 -13.41 -15.42
C PRO A 36 -10.00 -13.06 -14.32
N SER A 37 -8.90 -13.81 -14.23
CA SER A 37 -7.87 -13.59 -13.23
C SER A 37 -7.21 -12.21 -13.38
N ARG A 38 -6.50 -11.76 -12.34
CA ARG A 38 -5.73 -10.51 -12.40
C ARG A 38 -4.67 -10.53 -13.49
N ILE A 39 -4.04 -11.68 -13.71
CA ILE A 39 -3.03 -11.86 -14.75
C ILE A 39 -3.68 -11.68 -16.12
N LEU A 40 -4.78 -12.39 -16.38
CA LEU A 40 -5.49 -12.28 -17.67
C LEU A 40 -5.96 -10.84 -17.94
N ILE A 41 -6.51 -10.15 -16.93
CA ILE A 41 -6.92 -8.74 -17.07
C ILE A 41 -5.72 -7.86 -17.44
N SER A 42 -4.59 -8.03 -16.75
CA SER A 42 -3.38 -7.23 -17.01
C SER A 42 -2.82 -7.47 -18.41
N GLU A 43 -2.69 -8.74 -18.82
CA GLU A 43 -2.24 -9.11 -20.16
C GLU A 43 -3.18 -8.60 -21.27
N THR A 44 -4.50 -8.59 -20.98
CA THR A 44 -5.49 -8.04 -21.91
C THR A 44 -5.29 -6.55 -22.12
N ILE A 45 -5.18 -5.78 -21.05
CA ILE A 45 -4.97 -4.33 -21.13
C ILE A 45 -3.64 -4.03 -21.83
N GLU A 46 -2.60 -4.83 -21.56
CA GLU A 46 -1.30 -4.69 -22.20
C GLU A 46 -1.38 -4.92 -23.72
N LYS A 47 -2.02 -6.02 -24.14
CA LYS A 47 -2.17 -6.36 -25.56
C LYS A 47 -3.02 -5.36 -26.34
N LEU A 48 -4.07 -4.81 -25.71
CA LEU A 48 -4.92 -3.81 -26.33
C LEU A 48 -4.23 -2.44 -26.47
N GLN A 49 -3.13 -2.22 -25.76
CA GLN A 49 -2.31 -0.99 -25.80
C GLN A 49 -3.11 0.31 -25.64
N ALA A 50 -4.30 0.22 -25.03
CA ALA A 50 -5.20 1.34 -24.82
C ALA A 50 -5.93 1.21 -23.48
N PRO A 51 -6.21 2.32 -22.80
CA PRO A 51 -7.00 2.30 -21.56
C PRO A 51 -8.40 1.73 -21.80
N GLN A 52 -8.80 0.74 -21.00
CA GLN A 52 -10.08 0.03 -21.10
C GLN A 52 -11.06 0.49 -20.04
N SER A 53 -12.32 0.69 -20.38
CA SER A 53 -13.38 0.88 -19.40
C SER A 53 -13.83 -0.48 -18.82
N HIS A 54 -14.58 -0.44 -17.72
CA HIS A 54 -15.24 -1.63 -17.16
C HIS A 54 -16.12 -2.30 -18.23
N SER A 55 -16.90 -1.51 -18.97
CA SER A 55 -17.79 -2.02 -20.04
C SER A 55 -17.01 -2.69 -21.18
N ASP A 56 -15.86 -2.11 -21.59
CA ASP A 56 -15.00 -2.67 -22.62
C ASP A 56 -14.47 -4.06 -22.18
N LEU A 57 -14.10 -4.20 -20.91
CA LEU A 57 -13.62 -5.48 -20.36
C LEU A 57 -14.74 -6.50 -20.19
N VAL A 58 -15.95 -6.07 -19.76
CA VAL A 58 -17.14 -6.93 -19.72
C VAL A 58 -17.44 -7.52 -21.10
N GLU A 59 -17.43 -6.68 -22.14
CA GLU A 59 -17.64 -7.09 -23.53
C GLU A 59 -16.51 -8.00 -24.01
N HIS A 60 -15.25 -7.61 -23.75
CA HIS A 60 -14.07 -8.36 -24.16
C HIS A 60 -14.04 -9.78 -23.59
N PHE A 61 -14.36 -9.95 -22.31
CA PHE A 61 -14.42 -11.24 -21.64
C PHE A 61 -15.77 -11.96 -21.82
N ASN A 62 -16.70 -11.37 -22.58
CA ASN A 62 -18.05 -11.91 -22.82
C ASN A 62 -18.80 -12.28 -21.50
N ILE A 63 -18.71 -11.41 -20.50
CA ILE A 63 -19.38 -11.60 -19.22
C ILE A 63 -20.83 -11.13 -19.35
N ALA A 64 -21.79 -12.04 -19.13
CA ALA A 64 -23.21 -11.75 -19.37
C ALA A 64 -24.05 -11.66 -18.06
N ASP A 65 -23.62 -12.30 -16.99
CA ASP A 65 -24.36 -12.32 -15.76
C ASP A 65 -24.00 -11.15 -14.83
N GLU A 66 -24.99 -10.60 -14.13
CA GLU A 66 -24.85 -9.41 -13.29
C GLU A 66 -23.85 -9.59 -12.16
N ARG A 67 -23.78 -10.79 -11.56
CA ARG A 67 -22.86 -11.08 -10.43
C ARG A 67 -21.42 -11.06 -10.91
N SER A 68 -21.11 -11.63 -12.06
CA SER A 68 -19.76 -11.60 -12.64
C SER A 68 -19.36 -10.19 -13.06
N ILE A 69 -20.30 -9.38 -13.58
CA ILE A 69 -20.08 -7.97 -13.92
C ILE A 69 -19.69 -7.17 -12.65
N GLU A 70 -20.44 -7.37 -11.57
CA GLU A 70 -20.13 -6.72 -10.28
C GLU A 70 -18.79 -7.22 -9.71
N ALA A 71 -18.53 -8.52 -9.74
CA ALA A 71 -17.29 -9.12 -9.29
C ALA A 71 -16.08 -8.58 -10.07
N LEU A 72 -16.19 -8.38 -11.39
CA LEU A 72 -15.17 -7.74 -12.19
C LEU A 72 -14.92 -6.29 -11.74
N SER A 73 -15.96 -5.52 -11.45
CA SER A 73 -15.84 -4.16 -10.92
C SER A 73 -15.06 -4.12 -9.60
N HIS A 74 -15.36 -5.04 -8.68
CA HIS A 74 -14.63 -5.20 -7.43
C HIS A 74 -13.18 -5.62 -7.65
N ARG A 75 -12.92 -6.55 -8.59
CA ARG A 75 -11.56 -6.98 -8.93
C ARG A 75 -10.72 -5.84 -9.50
N LEU A 76 -11.26 -5.07 -10.46
CA LEU A 76 -10.57 -3.91 -11.02
C LEU A 76 -10.27 -2.85 -9.94
N SER A 77 -11.22 -2.60 -9.05
CA SER A 77 -11.01 -1.69 -7.92
C SER A 77 -9.90 -2.19 -6.97
N ALA A 78 -9.85 -3.50 -6.72
CA ALA A 78 -8.78 -4.11 -5.95
C ALA A 78 -7.43 -4.01 -6.68
N MET A 79 -7.38 -4.23 -7.99
CA MET A 79 -6.15 -4.09 -8.79
C MET A 79 -5.61 -2.65 -8.81
N VAL A 80 -6.49 -1.64 -8.85
CA VAL A 80 -6.09 -0.23 -8.68
C VAL A 80 -5.54 -0.01 -7.27
N ARG A 81 -6.26 -0.47 -6.26
CA ARG A 81 -5.82 -0.37 -4.86
C ARG A 81 -4.47 -1.05 -4.66
N ASP A 82 -4.22 -2.20 -5.30
CA ASP A 82 -2.98 -2.99 -5.18
C ASP A 82 -1.87 -2.53 -6.14
N GLY A 83 -2.07 -1.40 -6.83
CA GLY A 83 -1.06 -0.76 -7.68
C GLY A 83 -0.76 -1.51 -8.98
N GLN A 84 -1.61 -2.45 -9.38
CA GLN A 84 -1.49 -3.18 -10.65
C GLN A 84 -2.06 -2.34 -11.81
N LEU A 85 -3.16 -1.64 -11.55
CA LEU A 85 -3.80 -0.76 -12.51
C LEU A 85 -3.84 0.70 -12.02
N MET A 86 -3.83 1.63 -12.97
CA MET A 86 -4.20 3.02 -12.77
C MET A 86 -5.62 3.23 -13.30
N LYS A 87 -6.42 4.02 -12.58
CA LYS A 87 -7.74 4.46 -13.01
C LYS A 87 -7.72 5.95 -13.32
N ASP A 88 -8.08 6.30 -14.54
CA ASP A 88 -8.31 7.67 -14.97
C ASP A 88 -9.75 7.81 -15.49
N GLY A 89 -10.57 8.57 -14.78
CA GLY A 89 -12.00 8.63 -15.04
C GLY A 89 -12.66 7.25 -14.96
N PHE A 90 -13.16 6.76 -16.10
CA PHE A 90 -13.80 5.43 -16.22
C PHE A 90 -12.89 4.36 -16.82
N LYS A 91 -11.63 4.71 -17.16
CA LYS A 91 -10.71 3.82 -17.85
C LYS A 91 -9.62 3.30 -16.93
N PHE A 92 -9.19 2.08 -17.20
CA PHE A 92 -8.11 1.37 -16.52
C PHE A 92 -6.96 1.14 -17.49
N GLN A 93 -5.73 1.31 -17.00
CA GLN A 93 -4.50 1.01 -17.72
C GLN A 93 -3.48 0.41 -16.75
N LEU A 94 -2.42 -0.22 -17.27
CA LEU A 94 -1.38 -0.76 -16.41
C LEU A 94 -0.68 0.38 -15.65
N ALA A 95 -0.55 0.21 -14.34
CA ALA A 95 0.15 1.18 -13.51
C ALA A 95 1.64 1.25 -13.85
N THR A 96 2.22 0.17 -14.39
CA THR A 96 3.62 0.13 -14.86
C THR A 96 3.94 1.15 -15.95
N ASN A 97 2.94 1.60 -16.69
CA ASN A 97 3.08 2.63 -17.74
C ASN A 97 3.21 4.05 -17.18
N GLN A 98 2.99 4.23 -15.88
CA GLN A 98 3.12 5.52 -15.22
C GLN A 98 4.53 5.75 -14.68
N PRO A 99 5.05 6.98 -14.72
CA PRO A 99 6.34 7.30 -14.13
C PRO A 99 6.34 7.04 -12.63
N THR A 100 7.49 6.71 -12.12
CA THR A 100 7.74 6.60 -10.68
C THR A 100 8.39 7.90 -10.21
N HIS A 101 7.87 8.50 -9.16
CA HIS A 101 8.39 9.71 -8.56
C HIS A 101 9.05 9.39 -7.22
N GLU A 102 10.18 10.03 -6.95
CA GLU A 102 10.82 9.95 -5.63
C GLU A 102 10.39 11.14 -4.78
N GLY A 103 10.11 10.88 -3.50
CA GLY A 103 9.69 11.92 -2.57
C GLY A 103 9.79 11.48 -1.12
N THR A 104 9.36 12.37 -0.23
CA THR A 104 9.40 12.16 1.23
C THR A 104 7.99 11.95 1.76
N VAL A 105 7.82 10.92 2.58
CA VAL A 105 6.55 10.62 3.25
C VAL A 105 6.25 11.66 4.32
N TYR A 106 5.05 12.19 4.27
CA TYR A 106 4.50 13.06 5.30
C TYR A 106 3.20 12.46 5.84
N ILE A 107 3.15 12.26 7.16
CA ILE A 107 1.97 11.74 7.86
C ILE A 107 1.50 12.80 8.84
N ASN A 108 0.26 13.24 8.73
CA ASN A 108 -0.31 14.24 9.62
C ASN A 108 -0.85 13.62 10.91
N SER A 109 -1.24 14.46 11.87
CA SER A 109 -1.77 14.04 13.18
C SER A 109 -3.09 13.25 13.13
N LYS A 110 -3.76 13.21 11.96
CA LYS A 110 -4.98 12.42 11.72
C LYS A 110 -4.67 11.06 11.11
N GLY A 111 -3.38 10.70 10.93
CA GLY A 111 -2.97 9.45 10.30
C GLY A 111 -3.11 9.42 8.77
N LEU A 112 -3.36 10.58 8.13
CA LEU A 112 -3.38 10.66 6.67
C LEU A 112 -1.98 10.95 6.16
N GLY A 113 -1.55 10.21 5.16
CA GLY A 113 -0.21 10.35 4.57
C GLY A 113 -0.21 10.69 3.10
N SER A 114 0.85 11.35 2.69
CA SER A 114 1.17 11.67 1.30
C SER A 114 2.68 11.59 1.07
N VAL A 115 3.08 11.52 -0.19
CA VAL A 115 4.48 11.69 -0.60
C VAL A 115 4.64 13.07 -1.19
N ASN A 116 5.46 13.89 -0.55
CA ASN A 116 5.85 15.20 -1.06
C ASN A 116 6.94 15.02 -2.12
N ILE A 117 6.66 15.50 -3.33
CA ILE A 117 7.50 15.35 -4.51
C ILE A 117 7.89 16.73 -5.00
N ALA A 118 9.19 16.96 -5.23
CA ALA A 118 9.65 18.23 -5.78
C ALA A 118 9.03 18.49 -7.17
N ASP A 119 8.50 19.70 -7.35
CA ASP A 119 7.93 20.19 -8.61
C ASP A 119 6.68 19.41 -9.12
N HIS A 120 6.04 18.63 -8.26
CA HIS A 120 4.82 17.88 -8.55
C HIS A 120 3.80 17.98 -7.42
N ASP A 121 2.55 17.61 -7.71
CA ASP A 121 1.52 17.48 -6.69
C ASP A 121 1.84 16.31 -5.76
N ASP A 122 1.55 16.47 -4.47
CA ASP A 122 1.69 15.43 -3.46
C ASP A 122 0.80 14.23 -3.81
N ILE A 123 1.36 13.03 -3.82
CA ILE A 123 0.61 11.80 -4.03
C ILE A 123 0.10 11.29 -2.68
N VAL A 124 -1.22 11.19 -2.53
CA VAL A 124 -1.86 10.66 -1.32
C VAL A 124 -1.65 9.14 -1.25
N LEU A 125 -1.30 8.66 -0.05
CA LEU A 125 -1.12 7.25 0.22
C LEU A 125 -2.36 6.67 0.93
N PRO A 126 -2.91 5.52 0.48
CA PRO A 126 -3.89 4.77 1.25
C PRO A 126 -3.28 4.24 2.56
N GLU A 127 -4.11 4.03 3.58
CA GLU A 127 -3.69 3.57 4.92
C GLU A 127 -2.76 2.35 4.88
N ARG A 128 -3.04 1.38 4.00
CA ARG A 128 -2.21 0.17 3.88
C ARG A 128 -0.78 0.45 3.39
N GLU A 129 -0.56 1.52 2.60
CA GLU A 129 0.78 1.92 2.16
C GLU A 129 1.56 2.59 3.30
N LEU A 130 0.84 3.25 4.22
CA LEU A 130 1.44 3.85 5.40
C LEU A 130 2.01 2.82 6.37
N ARG A 131 1.54 1.57 6.29
CA ARG A 131 2.11 0.46 7.09
C ARG A 131 3.52 0.06 6.66
N LEU A 132 4.00 0.51 5.51
CA LEU A 132 5.34 0.21 5.00
C LEU A 132 6.41 1.22 5.44
N VAL A 133 5.99 2.34 6.00
CA VAL A 133 6.85 3.51 6.15
C VAL A 133 6.62 4.24 7.47
N PHE A 134 7.61 5.02 7.84
CA PHE A 134 7.51 6.02 8.89
C PHE A 134 7.52 7.43 8.30
N ASN A 135 7.08 8.40 9.10
CA ASN A 135 7.10 9.80 8.70
C ASN A 135 8.53 10.26 8.39
N GLY A 136 8.74 10.86 7.23
CA GLY A 136 10.03 11.33 6.75
C GLY A 136 10.84 10.31 5.95
N ASP A 137 10.35 9.08 5.73
CA ASP A 137 11.00 8.10 4.86
C ASP A 137 11.03 8.59 3.41
N ARG A 138 12.11 8.27 2.69
CA ARG A 138 12.21 8.50 1.24
C ARG A 138 11.74 7.28 0.50
N VAL A 139 10.82 7.50 -0.44
CA VAL A 139 10.16 6.43 -1.18
C VAL A 139 10.09 6.77 -2.67
N LYS A 140 9.98 5.72 -3.50
CA LYS A 140 9.46 5.84 -4.85
C LYS A 140 7.98 5.49 -4.84
N VAL A 141 7.18 6.36 -5.45
CA VAL A 141 5.73 6.24 -5.50
C VAL A 141 5.25 6.30 -6.95
N ARG A 142 4.21 5.56 -7.25
CA ARG A 142 3.55 5.58 -8.55
C ARG A 142 2.08 5.94 -8.38
N GLN A 143 1.61 6.87 -9.21
CA GLN A 143 0.20 7.25 -9.23
C GLN A 143 -0.66 6.12 -9.79
N THR A 144 -1.81 5.88 -9.16
CA THR A 144 -2.79 4.87 -9.60
C THR A 144 -4.16 5.44 -9.91
N SER A 145 -4.49 6.58 -9.34
CA SER A 145 -5.79 7.22 -9.57
C SER A 145 -5.74 8.71 -9.22
N VAL A 146 -6.81 9.39 -9.59
CA VAL A 146 -7.08 10.77 -9.18
C VAL A 146 -8.47 10.79 -8.54
N ASP A 147 -8.62 11.44 -7.39
CA ASP A 147 -9.91 11.58 -6.75
C ASP A 147 -10.81 12.62 -7.46
N ARG A 148 -12.07 12.74 -7.00
CA ARG A 148 -13.03 13.70 -7.58
C ARG A 148 -12.61 15.16 -7.46
N LYS A 149 -11.63 15.47 -6.60
CA LYS A 149 -11.09 16.82 -6.40
C LYS A 149 -9.79 17.06 -7.16
N GLY A 150 -9.37 16.10 -7.99
CA GLY A 150 -8.13 16.17 -8.74
C GLY A 150 -6.88 15.76 -7.95
N LYS A 151 -7.01 15.26 -6.71
CA LYS A 151 -5.84 14.80 -5.94
C LYS A 151 -5.34 13.45 -6.44
N PRO A 152 -4.03 13.32 -6.74
CA PRO A 152 -3.46 12.05 -7.14
C PRO A 152 -3.32 11.11 -5.93
N TRP A 153 -3.65 9.84 -6.15
CA TRP A 153 -3.47 8.73 -5.22
C TRP A 153 -2.49 7.73 -5.81
N GLY A 154 -1.68 7.11 -4.98
CA GLY A 154 -0.68 6.16 -5.45
C GLY A 154 -0.29 5.12 -4.42
N PHE A 155 0.70 4.32 -4.78
CA PHE A 155 1.29 3.30 -3.93
C PHE A 155 2.81 3.37 -3.97
N ILE A 156 3.44 2.87 -2.89
CA ILE A 156 4.89 2.81 -2.75
C ILE A 156 5.42 1.63 -3.57
N THR A 157 6.30 1.92 -4.51
CA THR A 157 7.01 0.89 -5.31
C THR A 157 8.31 0.45 -4.64
N GLU A 158 8.94 1.35 -3.88
CA GLU A 158 10.23 1.10 -3.22
C GLU A 158 10.39 2.05 -2.04
N VAL A 159 10.89 1.57 -0.91
CA VAL A 159 11.39 2.40 0.17
C VAL A 159 12.88 2.61 -0.05
N VAL A 160 13.27 3.84 -0.43
CA VAL A 160 14.65 4.18 -0.77
C VAL A 160 15.50 4.33 0.49
N GLN A 161 14.92 4.94 1.52
CA GLN A 161 15.63 5.21 2.77
C GLN A 161 14.65 5.37 3.93
N HIS A 162 14.87 4.62 4.99
CA HIS A 162 14.20 4.83 6.26
C HIS A 162 14.91 5.93 7.06
N ARG A 163 14.13 6.91 7.49
CA ARG A 163 14.63 8.01 8.33
C ARG A 163 14.63 7.64 9.80
N VAL A 164 13.55 7.05 10.29
CA VAL A 164 13.37 6.69 11.70
C VAL A 164 14.18 5.44 11.99
N LYS A 165 15.16 5.56 12.90
CA LYS A 165 16.01 4.45 13.35
C LYS A 165 15.65 3.99 14.76
N GLN A 166 15.09 4.89 15.55
CA GLN A 166 14.70 4.63 16.94
C GLN A 166 13.38 5.34 17.22
N ILE A 167 12.60 4.79 18.11
CA ILE A 167 11.39 5.40 18.62
C ILE A 167 11.34 5.34 20.15
N ILE A 168 10.53 6.20 20.73
CA ILE A 168 10.13 6.12 22.13
C ILE A 168 8.65 5.74 22.18
N GLY A 169 8.33 4.79 23.04
CA GLY A 169 6.97 4.31 23.23
C GLY A 169 6.79 3.57 24.53
N LYS A 170 5.57 3.12 24.77
CA LYS A 170 5.21 2.34 25.96
C LYS A 170 5.12 0.86 25.62
N VAL A 171 5.63 0.04 26.54
CA VAL A 171 5.48 -1.41 26.45
C VAL A 171 4.00 -1.78 26.59
N ALA A 172 3.48 -2.51 25.64
CA ALA A 172 2.12 -3.05 25.64
C ALA A 172 2.16 -4.55 25.40
N ILE A 173 1.07 -5.25 25.75
CA ILE A 173 0.88 -6.67 25.46
C ILE A 173 -0.51 -6.86 24.84
N TYR A 174 -0.57 -7.67 23.79
CA TYR A 174 -1.82 -8.08 23.17
C TYR A 174 -1.68 -9.54 22.69
N ASP A 175 -2.64 -10.37 23.06
CA ASP A 175 -2.67 -11.82 22.75
C ASP A 175 -1.37 -12.59 23.10
N GLY A 176 -0.70 -12.16 24.18
CA GLY A 176 0.56 -12.76 24.63
C GLY A 176 1.83 -12.23 23.97
N GLU A 177 1.71 -11.39 22.96
CA GLU A 177 2.84 -10.76 22.28
C GLU A 177 3.10 -9.34 22.79
N TYR A 178 4.38 -8.95 22.83
CA TYR A 178 4.81 -7.65 23.30
C TYR A 178 5.02 -6.69 22.15
N PHE A 179 4.54 -5.47 22.35
CA PHE A 179 4.65 -4.37 21.38
C PHE A 179 5.13 -3.11 22.08
N ILE A 180 5.76 -2.25 21.31
CA ILE A 180 5.95 -0.85 21.69
C ILE A 180 4.89 -0.03 20.99
N GLN A 181 4.02 0.57 21.78
CA GLN A 181 3.10 1.58 21.30
C GLN A 181 3.84 2.92 21.22
N PRO A 182 4.08 3.47 20.03
CA PRO A 182 4.77 4.74 19.88
C PRO A 182 4.09 5.85 20.65
N ALA A 183 4.89 6.69 21.31
CA ALA A 183 4.38 7.88 22.01
C ALA A 183 3.95 8.98 21.02
N ASN A 184 4.56 9.02 19.84
CA ASN A 184 4.19 9.92 18.77
C ASN A 184 3.03 9.35 17.94
N PRO A 185 1.89 10.06 17.82
CA PRO A 185 0.77 9.62 16.98
C PRO A 185 1.10 9.54 15.48
N ASN A 186 2.16 10.20 15.01
CA ASN A 186 2.61 10.12 13.63
C ASN A 186 3.46 8.87 13.35
N ALA A 187 3.97 8.20 14.39
CA ALA A 187 4.54 6.87 14.32
C ALA A 187 3.41 5.85 14.54
N HIS A 188 2.57 5.65 13.56
CA HIS A 188 1.24 5.04 13.66
C HIS A 188 1.23 3.50 13.75
N GLN A 189 2.40 2.85 13.69
CA GLN A 189 2.47 1.39 13.78
C GLN A 189 3.28 0.94 15.01
N PRO A 190 2.81 -0.12 15.71
CA PRO A 190 3.54 -0.70 16.81
C PRO A 190 4.81 -1.40 16.32
N ILE A 191 5.80 -1.52 17.22
CA ILE A 191 7.01 -2.32 16.98
C ILE A 191 6.91 -3.59 17.82
N THR A 192 7.06 -4.74 17.20
CA THR A 192 7.07 -6.04 17.88
C THR A 192 8.38 -6.25 18.63
N LEU A 193 8.30 -6.79 19.84
CA LEU A 193 9.46 -7.17 20.63
C LEU A 193 9.37 -8.62 21.07
N GLU A 194 10.50 -9.30 21.06
CA GLU A 194 10.61 -10.62 21.67
C GLU A 194 10.48 -10.52 23.20
N LYS A 195 9.83 -11.51 23.81
CA LYS A 195 9.59 -11.56 25.25
C LYS A 195 10.87 -11.53 26.07
N GLU A 196 11.89 -12.20 25.58
CA GLU A 196 13.22 -12.31 26.21
C GLU A 196 13.88 -10.93 26.35
N LEU A 197 13.64 -10.02 25.40
CA LEU A 197 14.16 -8.64 25.46
C LEU A 197 13.50 -7.81 26.56
N ILE A 198 12.20 -8.04 26.80
CA ILE A 198 11.45 -7.41 27.89
C ILE A 198 11.98 -7.88 29.26
N GLU A 199 12.15 -9.19 29.40
CA GLU A 199 12.66 -9.80 30.65
C GLU A 199 14.09 -9.37 30.93
N HIS A 200 14.96 -9.35 29.92
CA HIS A 200 16.34 -8.91 30.06
C HIS A 200 16.47 -7.42 30.44
N ALA A 201 15.65 -6.56 29.84
CA ALA A 201 15.64 -5.15 30.14
C ALA A 201 14.93 -4.80 31.47
N GLN A 202 14.31 -5.78 32.13
CA GLN A 202 13.58 -5.65 33.40
C GLN A 202 12.48 -4.57 33.35
N VAL A 203 11.85 -4.39 32.19
CA VAL A 203 10.74 -3.46 31.97
C VAL A 203 9.39 -4.17 32.06
N LYS A 204 8.36 -3.40 32.37
CA LYS A 204 6.98 -3.88 32.55
C LYS A 204 6.06 -3.23 31.52
N VAL A 205 4.89 -3.84 31.34
CA VAL A 205 3.81 -3.24 30.57
C VAL A 205 3.45 -1.87 31.16
N GLY A 206 3.41 -0.85 30.30
CA GLY A 206 3.19 0.55 30.66
C GLY A 206 4.46 1.39 30.82
N ASP A 207 5.62 0.76 30.96
CA ASP A 207 6.89 1.47 31.04
C ASP A 207 7.24 2.13 29.70
N SER A 208 7.82 3.32 29.77
CA SER A 208 8.37 4.01 28.60
C SER A 208 9.77 3.49 28.29
N VAL A 209 10.02 3.21 27.02
CA VAL A 209 11.31 2.70 26.55
C VAL A 209 11.71 3.38 25.23
N ARG A 210 13.02 3.45 24.98
CA ARG A 210 13.60 3.77 23.68
C ARG A 210 14.01 2.48 23.00
N VAL A 211 13.54 2.30 21.77
CA VAL A 211 13.71 1.10 20.96
C VAL A 211 14.41 1.45 19.65
N ALA A 212 15.41 0.67 19.27
CA ALA A 212 15.96 0.69 17.91
C ALA A 212 15.15 -0.26 17.03
N ILE A 213 14.96 0.11 15.77
CA ILE A 213 14.30 -0.72 14.77
C ILE A 213 15.35 -1.64 14.16
N ASP A 214 15.12 -2.94 14.23
CA ASP A 214 15.99 -3.96 13.63
C ASP A 214 15.50 -4.31 12.22
N ASP A 215 14.22 -4.68 12.09
CA ASP A 215 13.60 -4.93 10.80
C ASP A 215 12.48 -3.93 10.56
N TYR A 216 12.48 -3.36 9.35
CA TYR A 216 11.46 -2.43 8.93
C TYR A 216 10.21 -3.16 8.45
N PRO A 217 9.03 -2.52 8.54
CA PRO A 217 7.78 -3.18 8.19
C PRO A 217 7.73 -3.59 6.73
N THR A 218 7.07 -4.69 6.47
CA THR A 218 6.73 -5.17 5.13
C THR A 218 5.22 -5.15 4.91
N ARG A 219 4.74 -5.65 3.77
CA ARG A 219 3.29 -5.79 3.53
C ARG A 219 2.64 -6.83 4.42
N GLU A 220 3.43 -7.76 4.96
CA GLU A 220 2.97 -8.93 5.71
C GLU A 220 3.38 -8.88 7.18
N GLU A 221 4.44 -8.16 7.52
CA GLU A 221 5.06 -8.19 8.84
C GLU A 221 5.17 -6.78 9.43
N LEU A 222 4.95 -6.69 10.74
CA LEU A 222 5.21 -5.50 11.54
C LEU A 222 6.72 -5.30 11.75
N PRO A 223 7.18 -4.08 12.01
CA PRO A 223 8.57 -3.83 12.34
C PRO A 223 8.95 -4.52 13.64
N THR A 224 10.20 -5.00 13.72
CA THR A 224 10.80 -5.54 14.93
C THR A 224 11.86 -4.61 15.49
N GLY A 225 12.23 -4.80 16.76
CA GLY A 225 13.26 -3.96 17.37
C GLY A 225 13.74 -4.50 18.71
N HIS A 226 14.69 -3.78 19.30
CA HIS A 226 15.21 -4.08 20.63
C HIS A 226 15.26 -2.83 21.51
N ILE A 227 15.19 -3.04 22.82
CA ILE A 227 15.24 -1.97 23.83
C ILE A 227 16.67 -1.44 23.94
N VAL A 228 16.85 -0.17 23.63
CA VAL A 228 18.14 0.54 23.78
C VAL A 228 18.26 1.13 25.18
N GLN A 229 17.14 1.61 25.74
CA GLN A 229 17.12 2.26 27.04
C GLN A 229 15.75 2.17 27.69
N SER A 230 15.73 1.78 28.96
CA SER A 230 14.55 1.95 29.82
C SER A 230 14.42 3.41 30.22
N MET A 231 13.20 3.91 30.20
CA MET A 231 12.84 5.27 30.65
C MET A 231 11.74 5.20 31.71
N ALA A 232 11.60 4.05 32.37
CA ALA A 232 10.55 3.80 33.36
C ALA A 232 10.58 4.79 34.53
N ASP A 233 11.78 5.25 34.91
CA ASP A 233 11.98 6.18 36.07
C ASP A 233 11.90 7.66 35.64
N LYS A 234 11.66 7.96 34.34
CA LYS A 234 11.61 9.34 33.85
C LYS A 234 10.18 9.85 33.83
N ALA A 235 10.01 11.12 34.20
CA ALA A 235 8.75 11.82 34.08
C ALA A 235 8.40 12.01 32.54
N ASP A 236 7.12 12.06 32.21
CA ASP A 236 6.67 12.26 30.81
C ASP A 236 7.27 13.52 30.19
N THR A 237 7.50 14.59 31.01
CA THR A 237 8.15 15.82 30.53
C THR A 237 9.61 15.65 30.14
N GLU A 238 10.33 14.70 30.72
CA GLU A 238 11.72 14.38 30.38
C GLU A 238 11.82 13.49 29.13
N ILE A 239 10.72 12.87 28.73
CA ILE A 239 10.62 12.01 27.55
C ILE A 239 10.33 12.83 26.28
N ILE A 240 9.60 13.94 26.38
CA ILE A 240 9.18 14.78 25.26
C ILE A 240 10.36 15.27 24.42
N ILE A 241 11.44 15.74 25.06
CA ILE A 241 12.60 16.30 24.34
C ILE A 241 13.33 15.21 23.54
N PRO A 242 13.75 14.07 24.13
CA PRO A 242 14.32 12.96 23.36
C PRO A 242 13.41 12.45 22.24
N GLN A 243 12.12 12.37 22.50
CA GLN A 243 11.12 11.97 21.49
C GLN A 243 11.12 12.91 20.30
N THR A 244 11.07 14.23 20.55
CA THR A 244 11.10 15.26 19.50
C THR A 244 12.40 15.20 18.70
N ILE A 245 13.55 15.02 19.35
CA ILE A 245 14.84 14.89 18.69
C ILE A 245 14.86 13.68 17.74
N LEU A 246 14.37 12.53 18.20
CA LEU A 246 14.30 11.32 17.35
C LEU A 246 13.33 11.49 16.19
N GLU A 247 12.18 12.13 16.43
CA GLU A 247 11.15 12.38 15.42
C GLU A 247 11.66 13.26 14.28
N PHE A 248 12.38 14.33 14.61
CA PHE A 248 12.89 15.28 13.61
C PHE A 248 14.31 14.98 13.15
N GLY A 249 14.94 13.92 13.69
CA GLY A 249 16.34 13.56 13.35
C GLY A 249 17.32 14.68 13.68
N LEU A 250 17.05 15.42 14.74
CA LEU A 250 17.92 16.49 15.21
C LEU A 250 19.17 15.89 15.87
N PRO A 251 20.34 16.54 15.75
CA PRO A 251 21.53 16.12 16.48
C PRO A 251 21.30 16.28 17.98
N TYR A 252 21.81 15.33 18.77
CA TYR A 252 21.81 15.38 20.22
C TYR A 252 22.79 16.43 20.71
#